data_04758062aa4475bc2b669b8f6c08647e
#
_entry.id   04758062aa4475bc2b669b8f6c08647e
#
_cell.length_a   1.000
_cell.length_b   1.000
_cell.length_c   1.000
_cell.angle_alpha   90.00
_cell.angle_beta   90.00
_cell.angle_gamma   90.00
#
_symmetry.space_group_name_H-M   'P 1'
#
loop_
_entity.id
_entity.type
_entity.pdbx_description
1 polymer ?
#
loop_
_entity_poly.entity_id
_entity_poly.type
_entity_poly.pdbx_seq_one_letter_code
_entity_poly.pdbx_strand_id
1 'polypeptide(L)'
;MFTQVRSANRRVSPVENHQHKAVMKAVYVVLEPQYQNALTQAANSLNSQNGPIGIELNGYLIEELRDSGNYESFKKDIEKADLFIASLIFIEDLAQKVVEAVEPHKENLKASVVFPSMPEVMRLNKLGTFSMAQLGQSKSIIGDFMK
;
A
#
# COMPACT_ATOMS: atom_id res chain seq x y z
N MET A 1 -14.68 24.99 1.42
CA MET A 1 -13.65 24.01 1.07
C MET A 1 -14.26 22.62 1.03
N PHE A 2 -14.01 21.90 -0.03
CA PHE A 2 -14.61 20.57 -0.18
C PHE A 2 -13.69 19.50 0.40
N THR A 3 -14.22 18.72 1.31
CA THR A 3 -13.57 17.48 1.71
C THR A 3 -13.75 16.50 0.56
N GLN A 4 -12.67 15.97 0.03
CA GLN A 4 -12.78 14.98 -1.03
C GLN A 4 -13.34 13.69 -0.44
N VAL A 5 -14.55 13.34 -0.88
CA VAL A 5 -15.17 12.08 -0.49
C VAL A 5 -14.54 10.98 -1.32
N ARG A 6 -14.04 9.96 -0.64
CA ARG A 6 -13.44 8.82 -1.32
C ARG A 6 -14.49 8.05 -2.08
N SER A 7 -14.19 7.75 -3.33
CA SER A 7 -15.06 6.98 -4.20
C SER A 7 -15.22 5.55 -3.65
N ALA A 8 -16.44 5.00 -3.77
CA ALA A 8 -16.73 3.63 -3.32
C ALA A 8 -15.85 2.57 -4.00
N ASN A 9 -15.38 2.82 -5.23
CA ASN A 9 -14.51 1.89 -5.94
C ASN A 9 -13.08 1.84 -5.40
N ARG A 10 -12.74 2.69 -4.45
CA ARG A 10 -11.44 2.65 -3.76
C ARG A 10 -11.42 1.67 -2.59
N ARG A 11 -12.57 1.18 -2.22
CA ARG A 11 -12.69 0.16 -1.20
C ARG A 11 -13.18 -1.13 -1.84
N VAL A 12 -12.38 -2.16 -1.68
CA VAL A 12 -12.72 -3.49 -2.16
C VAL A 12 -12.71 -4.42 -0.96
N SER A 13 -13.75 -5.23 -0.84
CA SER A 13 -13.84 -6.23 0.22
C SER A 13 -14.20 -7.57 -0.41
N PRO A 14 -13.79 -8.69 0.19
CA PRO A 14 -14.19 -10.00 -0.28
C PRO A 14 -15.71 -10.13 -0.30
N VAL A 15 -16.23 -10.87 -1.28
CA VAL A 15 -17.65 -11.15 -1.35
C VAL A 15 -18.03 -12.08 -0.22
N GLU A 16 -19.11 -11.77 0.50
CA GLU A 16 -19.55 -12.52 1.69
C GLU A 16 -19.77 -14.01 1.42
N ASN A 17 -20.19 -14.35 0.19
CA ASN A 17 -20.45 -15.74 -0.19
C ASN A 17 -19.20 -16.56 -0.49
N HIS A 18 -18.03 -15.89 -0.56
CA HIS A 18 -16.77 -16.60 -0.82
C HIS A 18 -16.07 -16.89 0.51
N GLN A 19 -15.81 -18.16 0.74
CA GLN A 19 -15.14 -18.60 1.97
C GLN A 19 -13.64 -18.62 1.74
N HIS A 20 -12.99 -17.50 2.00
CA HIS A 20 -11.54 -17.42 2.01
C HIS A 20 -11.02 -17.83 3.37
N LYS A 21 -9.92 -18.58 3.40
CA LYS A 21 -9.28 -19.00 4.65
C LYS A 21 -8.62 -17.84 5.38
N ALA A 22 -8.17 -16.83 4.62
CA ALA A 22 -7.55 -15.65 5.17
C ALA A 22 -7.92 -14.41 4.34
N VAL A 23 -8.01 -13.26 4.98
CA VAL A 23 -8.22 -11.98 4.30
C VAL A 23 -6.99 -11.12 4.53
N MET A 24 -6.34 -10.71 3.45
CA MET A 24 -5.21 -9.79 3.50
C MET A 24 -5.72 -8.36 3.41
N LYS A 25 -5.28 -7.52 4.31
CA LYS A 25 -5.65 -6.09 4.31
C LYS A 25 -4.54 -5.30 3.64
N ALA A 26 -4.87 -4.66 2.52
CA ALA A 26 -3.93 -3.86 1.75
C ALA A 26 -4.36 -2.40 1.71
N VAL A 27 -3.38 -1.51 1.82
CA VAL A 27 -3.58 -0.08 1.72
C VAL A 27 -2.64 0.46 0.64
N TYR A 28 -3.16 1.33 -0.23
CA TYR A 28 -2.30 1.94 -1.25
C TYR A 28 -2.41 3.46 -1.24
N VAL A 29 -1.32 4.10 -1.69
CA VAL A 29 -1.28 5.52 -2.01
C VAL A 29 -0.66 5.65 -3.40
N VAL A 30 -1.38 6.24 -4.32
CA VAL A 30 -0.92 6.41 -5.70
C VAL A 30 -1.15 7.84 -6.17
N LEU A 31 -0.43 8.23 -7.21
CA LEU A 31 -0.50 9.58 -7.74
C LEU A 31 -1.79 9.84 -8.52
N GLU A 32 -2.22 8.91 -9.34
CA GLU A 32 -3.27 9.13 -10.32
C GLU A 32 -4.36 8.06 -10.31
N PRO A 33 -5.61 8.42 -10.68
CA PRO A 33 -6.74 7.48 -10.68
C PRO A 33 -6.55 6.24 -11.54
N GLN A 34 -5.75 6.31 -12.60
CA GLN A 34 -5.51 5.15 -13.46
C GLN A 34 -4.83 4.00 -12.72
N TYR A 35 -3.89 4.31 -11.82
CA TYR A 35 -3.25 3.29 -11.00
C TYR A 35 -4.21 2.72 -9.98
N GLN A 36 -5.10 3.55 -9.47
CA GLN A 36 -6.17 3.15 -8.57
C GLN A 36 -7.09 2.13 -9.23
N ASN A 37 -7.49 2.39 -10.48
CA ASN A 37 -8.35 1.47 -11.23
C ASN A 37 -7.67 0.12 -11.42
N ALA A 38 -6.39 0.10 -11.73
CA ALA A 38 -5.64 -1.14 -11.90
C ALA A 38 -5.62 -1.98 -10.62
N LEU A 39 -5.40 -1.33 -9.49
CA LEU A 39 -5.39 -2.01 -8.19
C LEU A 39 -6.77 -2.52 -7.81
N THR A 40 -7.81 -1.74 -8.07
CA THR A 40 -9.20 -2.14 -7.83
C THR A 40 -9.56 -3.37 -8.64
N GLN A 41 -9.20 -3.38 -9.92
CA GLN A 41 -9.47 -4.53 -10.80
C GLN A 41 -8.72 -5.78 -10.33
N ALA A 42 -7.47 -5.62 -9.93
CA ALA A 42 -6.68 -6.73 -9.42
C ALA A 42 -7.31 -7.33 -8.15
N ALA A 43 -7.75 -6.47 -7.23
CA ALA A 43 -8.39 -6.91 -6.00
C ALA A 43 -9.71 -7.63 -6.27
N ASN A 44 -10.53 -7.09 -7.16
CA ASN A 44 -11.79 -7.72 -7.54
C ASN A 44 -11.56 -9.08 -8.20
N SER A 45 -10.53 -9.18 -9.03
CA SER A 45 -10.16 -10.45 -9.67
C SER A 45 -9.76 -11.50 -8.64
N LEU A 46 -8.94 -11.12 -7.66
CA LEU A 46 -8.54 -12.02 -6.58
C LEU A 46 -9.74 -12.49 -5.77
N ASN A 47 -10.64 -11.58 -5.42
CA ASN A 47 -11.80 -11.90 -4.60
C ASN A 47 -12.84 -12.77 -5.33
N SER A 48 -12.87 -12.70 -6.67
CA SER A 48 -13.79 -13.51 -7.47
C SER A 48 -13.33 -14.97 -7.62
N GLN A 49 -12.06 -15.23 -7.35
CA GLN A 49 -11.52 -16.58 -7.36
C GLN A 49 -11.79 -17.25 -6.01
N ASN A 50 -12.12 -18.55 -6.03
CA ASN A 50 -12.29 -19.33 -4.81
C ASN A 50 -10.94 -19.80 -4.27
N GLY A 51 -10.00 -18.87 -4.17
CA GLY A 51 -8.69 -19.13 -3.62
C GLY A 51 -8.66 -19.04 -2.10
N PRO A 52 -7.54 -19.41 -1.47
CA PRO A 52 -7.43 -19.39 -0.01
C PRO A 52 -7.34 -17.97 0.57
N ILE A 53 -7.01 -16.96 -0.26
CA ILE A 53 -6.80 -15.60 0.22
C ILE A 53 -7.78 -14.66 -0.46
N GLY A 54 -8.54 -13.90 0.36
CA GLY A 54 -9.29 -12.75 -0.09
C GLY A 54 -8.50 -11.48 0.22
N ILE A 55 -8.86 -10.37 -0.40
CA ILE A 55 -8.19 -9.11 -0.17
C ILE A 55 -9.20 -8.00 0.16
N GLU A 56 -8.90 -7.26 1.23
CA GLU A 56 -9.58 -6.03 1.57
C GLU A 56 -8.66 -4.88 1.21
N LEU A 57 -9.09 -4.05 0.27
CA LEU A 57 -8.26 -2.97 -0.27
C LEU A 57 -8.83 -1.61 0.13
N ASN A 58 -8.00 -0.75 0.67
CA ASN A 58 -8.34 0.65 0.96
C ASN A 58 -7.35 1.55 0.25
N GLY A 59 -7.85 2.43 -0.60
CA GLY A 59 -7.00 3.22 -1.47
C GLY A 59 -7.09 4.72 -1.25
N TYR A 60 -5.98 5.39 -1.53
CA TYR A 60 -5.85 6.84 -1.41
C TYR A 60 -5.10 7.39 -2.62
N LEU A 61 -5.59 8.51 -3.14
CA LEU A 61 -4.78 9.35 -4.01
C LEU A 61 -3.93 10.24 -3.12
N ILE A 62 -2.69 10.50 -3.52
CA ILE A 62 -1.74 11.23 -2.67
C ILE A 62 -2.28 12.59 -2.24
N GLU A 63 -2.95 13.32 -3.14
CA GLU A 63 -3.50 14.64 -2.84
C GLU A 63 -4.59 14.60 -1.78
N GLU A 64 -5.27 13.47 -1.62
CA GLU A 64 -6.30 13.31 -0.60
C GLU A 64 -5.75 13.38 0.81
N LEU A 65 -4.46 13.12 0.98
CA LEU A 65 -3.82 13.17 2.29
C LEU A 65 -3.63 14.59 2.81
N ARG A 66 -3.90 15.60 1.99
CA ARG A 66 -3.92 16.99 2.44
C ARG A 66 -5.10 17.28 3.35
N ASP A 67 -6.17 16.50 3.21
CA ASP A 67 -7.31 16.59 4.12
C ASP A 67 -7.00 15.82 5.40
N SER A 68 -7.17 16.46 6.55
CA SER A 68 -6.84 15.85 7.83
C SER A 68 -7.66 14.60 8.14
N GLY A 69 -8.94 14.61 7.76
CA GLY A 69 -9.80 13.44 7.94
C GLY A 69 -9.34 12.25 7.12
N ASN A 70 -8.97 12.48 5.86
CA ASN A 70 -8.42 11.42 5.00
C ASN A 70 -7.09 10.91 5.54
N TYR A 71 -6.25 11.80 6.04
CA TYR A 71 -4.97 11.40 6.60
C TYR A 71 -5.13 10.54 7.86
N GLU A 72 -6.05 10.91 8.74
CA GLU A 72 -6.34 10.12 9.93
C GLU A 72 -6.89 8.73 9.56
N SER A 73 -7.77 8.68 8.55
CA SER A 73 -8.29 7.43 8.02
C SER A 73 -7.16 6.55 7.45
N PHE A 74 -6.25 7.16 6.71
CA PHE A 74 -5.07 6.48 6.16
C PHE A 74 -4.21 5.87 7.28
N LYS A 75 -3.93 6.63 8.33
CA LYS A 75 -3.14 6.13 9.45
C LYS A 75 -3.79 4.94 10.13
N LYS A 76 -5.12 5.00 10.31
CA LYS A 76 -5.87 3.88 10.91
C LYS A 76 -5.84 2.64 10.02
N ASP A 77 -5.97 2.83 8.72
CA ASP A 77 -5.91 1.72 7.77
C ASP A 77 -4.51 1.07 7.77
N ILE A 78 -3.45 1.87 7.82
CA ILE A 78 -2.07 1.36 7.89
C ILE A 78 -1.83 0.57 9.17
N GLU A 79 -2.39 1.01 10.27
CA GLU A 79 -2.23 0.34 11.56
C GLU A 79 -2.71 -1.12 11.51
N LYS A 80 -3.69 -1.41 10.67
CA LYS A 80 -4.29 -2.74 10.53
C LYS A 80 -3.82 -3.47 9.26
N ALA A 81 -2.98 -2.84 8.45
CA ALA A 81 -2.61 -3.37 7.14
C ALA A 81 -1.62 -4.52 7.22
N ASP A 82 -1.75 -5.45 6.29
CA ASP A 82 -0.77 -6.50 6.02
C ASP A 82 0.17 -6.09 4.90
N LEU A 83 -0.34 -5.30 3.95
CA LEU A 83 0.38 -4.89 2.73
C LEU A 83 0.19 -3.40 2.51
N PHE A 84 1.28 -2.71 2.22
CA PHE A 84 1.27 -1.31 1.79
C PHE A 84 1.83 -1.19 0.39
N ILE A 85 1.17 -0.40 -0.46
CA ILE A 85 1.60 -0.15 -1.84
C ILE A 85 1.65 1.36 -2.06
N ALA A 86 2.76 1.85 -2.57
CA ALA A 86 2.89 3.26 -2.96
C ALA A 86 3.50 3.36 -4.34
N SER A 87 3.09 4.37 -5.10
CA SER A 87 3.61 4.58 -6.44
C SER A 87 3.68 6.07 -6.77
N LEU A 88 4.85 6.49 -7.27
CA LEU A 88 5.09 7.83 -7.80
C LEU A 88 4.86 8.96 -6.78
N ILE A 89 5.32 8.78 -5.56
CA ILE A 89 5.18 9.77 -4.50
C ILE A 89 6.40 10.70 -4.54
N PHE A 90 6.25 11.83 -5.22
CA PHE A 90 7.34 12.80 -5.43
C PHE A 90 7.05 14.19 -4.85
N ILE A 91 5.90 14.39 -4.21
CA ILE A 91 5.55 15.66 -3.58
C ILE A 91 6.09 15.64 -2.16
N GLU A 92 7.07 16.50 -1.86
CA GLU A 92 7.89 16.43 -0.66
C GLU A 92 7.09 16.39 0.65
N ASP A 93 6.17 17.32 0.85
CA ASP A 93 5.38 17.39 2.08
C ASP A 93 4.44 16.19 2.23
N LEU A 94 3.90 15.69 1.13
CA LEU A 94 3.03 14.52 1.15
C LEU A 94 3.84 13.23 1.33
N ALA A 95 5.04 13.16 0.74
CA ALA A 95 5.94 12.05 0.96
C ALA A 95 6.28 11.92 2.45
N GLN A 96 6.53 13.05 3.10
CA GLN A 96 6.79 13.07 4.54
C GLN A 96 5.61 12.54 5.34
N LYS A 97 4.38 12.92 4.97
CA LYS A 97 3.16 12.41 5.61
C LYS A 97 3.03 10.89 5.47
N VAL A 98 3.34 10.35 4.29
CA VAL A 98 3.30 8.92 4.06
C VAL A 98 4.32 8.21 4.95
N VAL A 99 5.54 8.69 4.99
CA VAL A 99 6.59 8.11 5.82
C VAL A 99 6.19 8.13 7.30
N GLU A 100 5.71 9.26 7.79
CA GLU A 100 5.29 9.39 9.19
C GLU A 100 4.15 8.43 9.55
N ALA A 101 3.26 8.15 8.61
CA ALA A 101 2.15 7.24 8.85
C ALA A 101 2.58 5.78 8.82
N VAL A 102 3.48 5.40 7.92
CA VAL A 102 3.82 4.01 7.65
C VAL A 102 4.99 3.51 8.48
N GLU A 103 6.01 4.33 8.68
CA GLU A 103 7.25 3.93 9.36
C GLU A 103 7.00 3.27 10.73
N PRO A 104 6.12 3.80 11.61
CA PRO A 104 5.88 3.18 12.91
C PRO A 104 5.30 1.77 12.82
N HIS A 105 4.66 1.42 11.71
CA HIS A 105 3.99 0.13 11.53
C HIS A 105 4.72 -0.79 10.56
N LYS A 106 5.88 -0.37 10.05
CA LYS A 106 6.61 -1.12 9.03
C LYS A 106 6.90 -2.55 9.45
N GLU A 107 7.27 -2.75 10.71
CA GLU A 107 7.60 -4.09 11.22
C GLU A 107 6.38 -5.01 11.26
N ASN A 108 5.19 -4.45 11.37
CA ASN A 108 3.93 -5.22 11.39
C ASN A 108 3.41 -5.54 10.00
N LEU A 109 3.89 -4.83 8.97
CA LEU A 109 3.52 -5.11 7.60
C LEU A 109 4.20 -6.40 7.12
N LYS A 110 3.44 -7.27 6.46
CA LYS A 110 4.00 -8.46 5.85
C LYS A 110 4.80 -8.12 4.61
N ALA A 111 4.36 -7.08 3.89
CA ALA A 111 5.09 -6.57 2.73
C ALA A 111 4.77 -5.08 2.54
N SER A 112 5.71 -4.37 1.96
CA SER A 112 5.56 -2.98 1.56
C SER A 112 6.23 -2.82 0.21
N VAL A 113 5.44 -2.49 -0.81
CA VAL A 113 5.91 -2.37 -2.19
C VAL A 113 5.84 -0.91 -2.59
N VAL A 114 6.98 -0.30 -2.82
CA VAL A 114 7.05 1.10 -3.23
C VAL A 114 7.70 1.17 -4.62
N PHE A 115 6.91 1.57 -5.60
CA PHE A 115 7.41 1.86 -6.94
C PHE A 115 8.15 3.21 -6.92
N PRO A 116 8.86 3.58 -8.00
CA PRO A 116 9.71 4.77 -7.95
C PRO A 116 9.03 5.97 -7.29
N SER A 117 9.68 6.52 -6.28
CA SER A 117 9.19 7.61 -5.43
C SER A 117 10.39 8.33 -4.85
N MET A 118 10.16 9.31 -3.99
CA MET A 118 11.25 9.97 -3.27
C MET A 118 11.99 8.96 -2.38
N PRO A 119 13.31 9.15 -2.18
CA PRO A 119 14.13 8.17 -1.44
C PRO A 119 13.58 7.76 -0.08
N GLU A 120 13.02 8.70 0.68
CA GLU A 120 12.47 8.40 2.00
C GLU A 120 11.26 7.46 1.92
N VAL A 121 10.47 7.55 0.84
CA VAL A 121 9.35 6.64 0.61
C VAL A 121 9.87 5.28 0.15
N MET A 122 10.90 5.28 -0.70
CA MET A 122 11.52 4.05 -1.18
C MET A 122 12.08 3.18 -0.05
N ARG A 123 12.51 3.80 1.04
CA ARG A 123 13.02 3.08 2.22
C ARG A 123 11.95 2.27 2.95
N LEU A 124 10.68 2.53 2.66
CA LEU A 124 9.56 1.76 3.20
C LEU A 124 9.42 0.39 2.54
N ASN A 125 10.12 0.14 1.40
CA ASN A 125 10.07 -1.15 0.73
C ASN A 125 10.46 -2.28 1.67
N LYS A 126 9.65 -3.33 1.65
CA LYS A 126 9.88 -4.52 2.45
C LYS A 126 9.20 -5.70 1.78
N LEU A 127 9.98 -6.66 1.32
CA LEU A 127 9.48 -7.89 0.69
C LEU A 127 10.04 -9.06 1.48
N GLY A 128 9.23 -9.60 2.38
CA GLY A 128 9.69 -10.62 3.31
C GLY A 128 10.74 -10.03 4.25
N THR A 129 11.96 -10.59 4.26
CA THR A 129 13.07 -10.09 5.06
C THR A 129 13.92 -9.04 4.34
N PHE A 130 13.64 -8.81 3.05
CA PHE A 130 14.39 -7.86 2.23
C PHE A 130 13.84 -6.44 2.40
N SER A 131 14.73 -5.44 2.47
CA SER A 131 14.35 -4.03 2.47
C SER A 131 15.39 -3.22 1.69
N MET A 132 14.98 -2.01 1.25
CA MET A 132 15.89 -1.13 0.53
C MET A 132 17.10 -0.71 1.38
N ALA A 133 16.94 -0.67 2.69
CA ALA A 133 18.05 -0.36 3.59
C ALA A 133 19.15 -1.43 3.53
N GLN A 134 18.79 -2.66 3.19
CA GLN A 134 19.75 -3.77 3.08
C GLN A 134 20.50 -3.78 1.74
N LEU A 135 19.94 -3.13 0.73
CA LEU A 135 20.56 -3.06 -0.60
C LEU A 135 21.96 -2.46 -0.59
N GLY A 136 22.19 -1.44 0.23
CA GLY A 136 23.47 -0.79 0.34
C GLY A 136 24.49 -1.56 1.18
N GLN A 137 24.06 -2.58 1.88
CA GLN A 137 24.89 -3.31 2.84
C GLN A 137 25.38 -4.65 2.33
N SER A 138 24.71 -5.23 1.34
CA SER A 138 25.08 -6.58 0.88
C SER A 138 24.84 -6.77 -0.60
N LYS A 139 25.91 -6.72 -1.37
CA LYS A 139 25.88 -7.06 -2.79
C LYS A 139 25.65 -8.55 -3.01
N SER A 140 25.96 -9.38 -2.03
CA SER A 140 25.80 -10.83 -2.14
C SER A 140 24.31 -11.24 -2.18
N ILE A 141 23.45 -10.52 -1.47
CA ILE A 141 22.02 -10.78 -1.51
C ILE A 141 21.47 -10.53 -2.91
N ILE A 142 21.90 -9.44 -3.55
CA ILE A 142 21.50 -9.12 -4.92
C ILE A 142 22.03 -10.19 -5.88
N GLY A 143 23.25 -10.62 -5.72
CA GLY A 143 23.84 -11.67 -6.54
C GLY A 143 23.06 -12.98 -6.46
N ASP A 144 22.62 -13.36 -5.27
CA ASP A 144 21.82 -14.57 -5.06
C ASP A 144 20.45 -14.45 -5.71
N PHE A 145 19.84 -13.27 -5.66
CA PHE A 145 18.55 -13.02 -6.30
C PHE A 145 18.62 -13.08 -7.81
N MET A 146 19.74 -12.69 -8.39
CA MET A 146 19.90 -12.60 -9.84
C MET A 146 20.41 -13.88 -10.50
N LYS A 147 20.69 -14.90 -9.72
CA LYS A 147 21.10 -16.20 -10.25
C LYS A 147 19.87 -17.02 -10.73
#